data_e8a66333eaf705425a112ed68d80b46c
#
_entry.id   e8a66333eaf705425a112ed68d80b46c
#
_cell.length_a   1.000
_cell.length_b   1.000
_cell.length_c   1.000
_cell.angle_alpha   90.00
_cell.angle_beta   90.00
_cell.angle_gamma   90.00
#
_symmetry.space_group_name_H-M   'P 1'
#
loop_
_entity.id
_entity.type
_entity.pdbx_description
1 polymer ?
#
loop_
_entity_poly.entity_id
_entity_poly.type
_entity_poly.pdbx_seq_one_letter_code
_entity_poly.pdbx_strand_id
1 'polypeptide(L)'
;MQLRPVDIAIILIYLSSTVFIGLLVRKRAMRSKDAYLLGGKQLPWYLLGLSNASGMFDISGTMWLVAIGFVYGLKSIFLPWLWPVFNQIFLMVYLSMWLRRSNVTTGAEWMITRFGSLRDAKLAHAIVVVFALISCLGFLAYGFIGLGKFIEIFIPWETVSRFVPFYVRPENVAHLYGIVFTLFAVFYTVIGGMISIVWADLVQYIIMTVSAIVIGVIAMRELAGTTLNVPDGWFNPLFGWKLDLDWTGIIDEVNEKIRTDGYSLFTIFF
;
A
#
# COMPACT_ATOMS: atom_id res chain seq x y z
N MET A 1 21.90 -7.18 -6.34
CA MET A 1 21.24 -7.94 -7.43
C MET A 1 21.16 -7.03 -8.64
N GLN A 2 21.46 -7.51 -9.84
CA GLN A 2 21.31 -6.68 -11.05
C GLN A 2 20.12 -7.18 -11.85
N LEU A 3 19.27 -6.24 -12.30
CA LEU A 3 18.15 -6.56 -13.19
C LEU A 3 18.64 -7.13 -14.51
N ARG A 4 18.02 -8.20 -14.96
CA ARG A 4 18.25 -8.76 -16.30
C ARG A 4 17.49 -7.94 -17.35
N PRO A 5 17.90 -7.96 -18.62
CA PRO A 5 17.17 -7.26 -19.69
C PRO A 5 15.68 -7.60 -19.78
N VAL A 6 15.33 -8.85 -19.42
CA VAL A 6 13.92 -9.29 -19.35
C VAL A 6 13.15 -8.58 -18.27
N ASP A 7 13.75 -8.39 -17.10
CA ASP A 7 13.10 -7.67 -15.97
C ASP A 7 12.83 -6.22 -16.35
N ILE A 8 13.80 -5.56 -16.97
CA ILE A 8 13.66 -4.19 -17.48
C ILE A 8 12.54 -4.11 -18.51
N ALA A 9 12.48 -5.09 -19.45
CA ALA A 9 11.43 -5.13 -20.45
C ALA A 9 10.04 -5.28 -19.82
N ILE A 10 9.88 -6.15 -18.82
CA ILE A 10 8.60 -6.32 -18.08
C ILE A 10 8.19 -5.02 -17.40
N ILE A 11 9.12 -4.35 -16.72
CA ILE A 11 8.87 -3.06 -16.06
C ILE A 11 8.42 -2.01 -17.08
N LEU A 12 9.11 -1.88 -18.19
CA LEU A 12 8.77 -0.91 -19.23
C LEU A 12 7.44 -1.20 -19.90
N ILE A 13 7.11 -2.46 -20.15
CA ILE A 13 5.81 -2.87 -20.69
C ILE A 13 4.71 -2.50 -19.70
N TYR A 14 4.89 -2.77 -18.42
CA TYR A 14 3.93 -2.42 -17.38
C TYR A 14 3.72 -0.89 -17.31
N LEU A 15 4.79 -0.11 -17.18
CA LEU A 15 4.71 1.35 -17.11
C LEU A 15 4.07 1.94 -18.38
N SER A 16 4.40 1.41 -19.55
CA SER A 16 3.80 1.83 -20.82
C SER A 16 2.30 1.49 -20.89
N SER A 17 1.91 0.33 -20.35
CA SER A 17 0.51 -0.09 -20.32
C SER A 17 -0.36 0.81 -19.46
N THR A 18 0.15 1.27 -18.30
CA THR A 18 -0.59 2.21 -17.41
C THR A 18 -0.83 3.56 -18.08
N VAL A 19 0.18 4.11 -18.77
CA VAL A 19 0.03 5.35 -19.57
C VAL A 19 -0.94 5.14 -20.73
N PHE A 20 -0.82 4.02 -21.44
CA PHE A 20 -1.71 3.69 -22.56
C PHE A 20 -3.16 3.58 -22.14
N ILE A 21 -3.46 2.91 -21.02
CA ILE A 21 -4.80 2.85 -20.41
C ILE A 21 -5.29 4.26 -20.10
N GLY A 22 -4.46 5.10 -19.47
CA GLY A 22 -4.78 6.49 -19.18
C GLY A 22 -5.22 7.27 -20.41
N LEU A 23 -4.46 7.15 -21.50
CA LEU A 23 -4.76 7.83 -22.77
C LEU A 23 -6.05 7.31 -23.41
N LEU A 24 -6.31 5.99 -23.38
CA LEU A 24 -7.53 5.39 -23.92
C LEU A 24 -8.80 5.91 -23.23
N VAL A 25 -8.76 6.00 -21.90
CA VAL A 25 -9.96 6.41 -21.12
C VAL A 25 -10.08 7.91 -20.93
N ARG A 26 -9.05 8.69 -21.30
CA ARG A 26 -8.98 10.15 -21.12
C ARG A 26 -10.25 10.88 -21.60
N LYS A 27 -10.69 10.61 -22.83
CA LYS A 27 -11.87 11.26 -23.42
C LYS A 27 -13.15 11.01 -22.59
N ARG A 28 -13.27 9.84 -21.96
CA ARG A 28 -14.41 9.50 -21.10
C ARG A 28 -14.27 10.15 -19.73
N ALA A 29 -13.10 10.16 -19.15
CA ALA A 29 -12.81 10.80 -17.86
C ALA A 29 -13.03 12.31 -17.89
N MET A 30 -12.59 12.98 -18.96
CA MET A 30 -12.65 14.45 -19.09
C MET A 30 -14.03 15.02 -19.43
N ARG A 31 -15.08 14.20 -19.49
CA ARG A 31 -16.44 14.67 -19.84
C ARG A 31 -17.10 15.53 -18.76
N SER A 32 -16.83 15.25 -17.50
CA SER A 32 -17.37 15.99 -16.36
C SER A 32 -16.49 15.81 -15.13
N LYS A 33 -16.68 16.70 -14.12
CA LYS A 33 -16.02 16.57 -12.81
C LYS A 33 -16.31 15.21 -12.15
N ASP A 34 -17.57 14.75 -12.21
CA ASP A 34 -17.98 13.45 -11.66
C ASP A 34 -17.36 12.27 -12.43
N ALA A 35 -17.25 12.39 -13.75
CA ALA A 35 -16.59 11.37 -14.55
C ALA A 35 -15.09 11.26 -14.19
N TYR A 36 -14.43 12.39 -13.97
CA TYR A 36 -13.02 12.45 -13.63
C TYR A 36 -12.72 11.94 -12.20
N LEU A 37 -13.46 12.43 -11.19
CA LEU A 37 -13.21 12.14 -9.78
C LEU A 37 -13.88 10.84 -9.29
N LEU A 38 -15.03 10.48 -9.83
CA LEU A 38 -15.87 9.38 -9.34
C LEU A 38 -16.15 8.31 -10.41
N GLY A 39 -15.47 8.37 -11.56
CA GLY A 39 -15.74 7.44 -12.67
C GLY A 39 -17.16 7.52 -13.22
N GLY A 40 -17.84 8.67 -13.04
CA GLY A 40 -19.23 8.87 -13.43
C GLY A 40 -20.23 8.06 -12.60
N LYS A 41 -19.82 7.51 -11.46
CA LYS A 41 -20.64 6.64 -10.59
C LYS A 41 -21.16 5.37 -11.30
N GLN A 42 -20.49 4.94 -12.37
CA GLN A 42 -20.87 3.80 -13.22
C GLN A 42 -19.94 2.60 -13.09
N LEU A 43 -18.90 2.71 -12.27
CA LEU A 43 -17.97 1.62 -12.06
C LEU A 43 -18.65 0.48 -11.27
N PRO A 44 -18.57 -0.77 -11.74
CA PRO A 44 -19.16 -1.90 -11.05
C PRO A 44 -18.43 -2.20 -9.74
N TRP A 45 -19.15 -2.73 -8.77
CA TRP A 45 -18.65 -2.99 -7.42
C TRP A 45 -17.39 -3.85 -7.37
N TYR A 46 -17.31 -4.86 -8.24
CA TYR A 46 -16.17 -5.78 -8.27
C TYR A 46 -14.87 -5.09 -8.75
N LEU A 47 -14.95 -4.16 -9.71
CA LEU A 47 -13.79 -3.37 -10.12
C LEU A 47 -13.32 -2.44 -9.01
N LEU A 48 -14.25 -1.80 -8.29
CA LEU A 48 -13.91 -0.96 -7.14
C LEU A 48 -13.30 -1.78 -6.00
N GLY A 49 -13.80 -2.99 -5.76
CA GLY A 49 -13.23 -3.91 -4.78
C GLY A 49 -11.81 -4.34 -5.13
N LEU A 50 -11.56 -4.71 -6.39
CA LEU A 50 -10.23 -5.08 -6.86
C LEU A 50 -9.25 -3.90 -6.84
N SER A 51 -9.69 -2.71 -7.24
CA SER A 51 -8.88 -1.49 -7.16
C SER A 51 -8.52 -1.15 -5.72
N ASN A 52 -9.48 -1.24 -4.78
CA ASN A 52 -9.20 -1.03 -3.37
C ASN A 52 -8.22 -2.07 -2.80
N ALA A 53 -8.38 -3.34 -3.16
CA ALA A 53 -7.46 -4.40 -2.75
C ALA A 53 -6.04 -4.18 -3.30
N SER A 54 -5.92 -3.77 -4.57
CA SER A 54 -4.64 -3.40 -5.18
C SER A 54 -3.98 -2.21 -4.49
N GLY A 55 -4.76 -1.18 -4.17
CA GLY A 55 -4.26 0.02 -3.50
C GLY A 55 -3.79 -0.20 -2.06
N MET A 56 -4.25 -1.27 -1.41
CA MET A 56 -3.78 -1.67 -0.07
C MET A 56 -2.46 -2.45 -0.10
N PHE A 57 -2.03 -2.88 -1.29
CA PHE A 57 -0.80 -3.64 -1.46
C PHE A 57 0.34 -2.70 -1.82
N ASP A 58 1.17 -2.37 -0.85
CA ASP A 58 2.36 -1.55 -1.03
C ASP A 58 3.64 -2.30 -0.65
N ILE A 59 4.77 -1.85 -1.20
CA ILE A 59 6.06 -2.52 -0.95
C ILE A 59 6.53 -2.34 0.49
N SER A 60 6.27 -1.19 1.11
CA SER A 60 6.68 -0.92 2.48
C SER A 60 5.93 -1.80 3.46
N GLY A 61 4.61 -1.93 3.28
CA GLY A 61 3.77 -2.84 4.05
C GLY A 61 4.16 -4.31 3.83
N THR A 62 4.49 -4.70 2.61
CA THR A 62 4.97 -6.05 2.31
C THR A 62 6.28 -6.35 3.04
N MET A 63 7.26 -5.43 2.99
CA MET A 63 8.53 -5.59 3.72
C MET A 63 8.31 -5.67 5.23
N TRP A 64 7.40 -4.86 5.77
CA TRP A 64 7.01 -4.92 7.17
C TRP A 64 6.36 -6.28 7.51
N LEU A 65 5.44 -6.80 6.69
CA LEU A 65 4.81 -8.11 6.90
C LEU A 65 5.83 -9.25 6.91
N VAL A 66 6.80 -9.22 6.01
CA VAL A 66 7.90 -10.19 5.99
C VAL A 66 8.73 -10.10 7.26
N ALA A 67 9.07 -8.88 7.70
CA ALA A 67 9.84 -8.67 8.92
C ALA A 67 9.12 -9.17 10.17
N ILE A 68 7.84 -8.83 10.35
CA ILE A 68 7.07 -9.32 11.51
C ILE A 68 6.80 -10.82 11.42
N GLY A 69 6.59 -11.36 10.22
CA GLY A 69 6.43 -12.80 9.99
C GLY A 69 7.68 -13.58 10.39
N PHE A 70 8.86 -13.04 10.11
CA PHE A 70 10.12 -13.62 10.57
C PHE A 70 10.26 -13.55 12.09
N VAL A 71 10.10 -12.36 12.68
CA VAL A 71 10.34 -12.10 14.12
C VAL A 71 9.33 -12.83 15.01
N TYR A 72 8.05 -12.82 14.65
CA TYR A 72 6.96 -13.31 15.51
C TYR A 72 6.28 -14.58 14.99
N GLY A 73 6.73 -15.12 13.86
CA GLY A 73 6.15 -16.32 13.27
C GLY A 73 4.67 -16.17 12.92
N LEU A 74 3.92 -17.26 13.00
CA LEU A 74 2.50 -17.29 12.64
C LEU A 74 1.61 -16.42 13.54
N LYS A 75 2.04 -16.07 14.75
CA LYS A 75 1.32 -15.12 15.62
C LYS A 75 1.16 -13.74 14.98
N SER A 76 2.12 -13.34 14.13
CA SER A 76 2.11 -12.02 13.46
C SER A 76 0.96 -11.81 12.49
N ILE A 77 0.30 -12.86 12.01
CA ILE A 77 -0.85 -12.77 11.09
C ILE A 77 -1.96 -11.89 11.65
N PHE A 78 -2.14 -11.86 12.97
CA PHE A 78 -3.17 -11.06 13.60
C PHE A 78 -2.91 -9.54 13.55
N LEU A 79 -1.65 -9.11 13.45
CA LEU A 79 -1.29 -7.68 13.40
C LEU A 79 -1.95 -6.95 12.21
N PRO A 80 -1.75 -7.38 10.96
CA PRO A 80 -2.37 -6.71 9.81
C PRO A 80 -3.88 -6.93 9.72
N TRP A 81 -4.41 -7.98 10.38
CA TRP A 81 -5.83 -8.32 10.31
C TRP A 81 -6.67 -7.51 11.29
N LEU A 82 -6.22 -7.36 12.52
CA LEU A 82 -7.03 -6.74 13.57
C LEU A 82 -7.27 -5.27 13.33
N TRP A 83 -6.27 -4.56 12.90
CA TRP A 83 -6.36 -3.11 12.71
C TRP A 83 -7.33 -2.67 11.60
N PRO A 84 -7.23 -3.12 10.33
CA PRO A 84 -8.15 -2.67 9.29
C PRO A 84 -9.52 -3.35 9.33
N VAL A 85 -9.63 -4.57 9.86
CA VAL A 85 -10.86 -5.39 9.78
C VAL A 85 -12.05 -4.71 10.47
N PHE A 86 -11.88 -4.20 11.70
CA PHE A 86 -12.96 -3.52 12.40
C PHE A 86 -13.44 -2.28 11.68
N ASN A 87 -12.51 -1.49 11.18
CA ASN A 87 -12.81 -0.26 10.44
C ASN A 87 -13.53 -0.57 9.13
N GLN A 88 -13.07 -1.57 8.39
CA GLN A 88 -13.67 -2.00 7.13
C GLN A 88 -15.06 -2.62 7.33
N ILE A 89 -15.26 -3.43 8.37
CA ILE A 89 -16.57 -4.00 8.71
C ILE A 89 -17.56 -2.90 9.07
N PHE A 90 -17.15 -1.93 9.90
CA PHE A 90 -17.99 -0.81 10.27
C PHE A 90 -18.38 0.03 9.05
N LEU A 91 -17.42 0.33 8.17
CA LEU A 91 -17.67 1.03 6.91
C LEU A 91 -18.65 0.25 6.03
N MET A 92 -18.47 -1.05 5.88
CA MET A 92 -19.29 -1.91 5.03
C MET A 92 -20.73 -2.01 5.56
N VAL A 93 -20.90 -2.28 6.84
CA VAL A 93 -22.22 -2.56 7.43
C VAL A 93 -23.03 -1.29 7.69
N TYR A 94 -22.38 -0.24 8.18
CA TYR A 94 -23.10 0.98 8.63
C TYR A 94 -22.93 2.16 7.70
N LEU A 95 -21.69 2.53 7.35
CA LEU A 95 -21.44 3.80 6.67
C LEU A 95 -21.66 3.74 5.16
N SER A 96 -21.47 2.60 4.50
CA SER A 96 -21.50 2.52 3.05
C SER A 96 -22.84 2.98 2.45
N MET A 97 -23.96 2.56 3.03
CA MET A 97 -25.30 2.97 2.59
C MET A 97 -25.57 4.46 2.84
N TRP A 98 -25.12 4.98 3.97
CA TRP A 98 -25.29 6.39 4.32
C TRP A 98 -24.48 7.29 3.38
N LEU A 99 -23.20 6.94 3.13
CA LEU A 99 -22.35 7.66 2.18
C LEU A 99 -22.93 7.61 0.76
N ARG A 100 -23.41 6.45 0.33
CA ARG A 100 -24.03 6.31 -1.00
C ARG A 100 -25.27 7.16 -1.17
N ARG A 101 -26.16 7.21 -0.16
CA ARG A 101 -27.39 8.00 -0.18
C ARG A 101 -27.13 9.51 -0.07
N SER A 102 -26.08 9.93 0.60
CA SER A 102 -25.74 11.36 0.73
C SER A 102 -25.34 12.02 -0.59
N ASN A 103 -24.94 11.24 -1.58
CA ASN A 103 -24.55 11.69 -2.92
C ASN A 103 -23.46 12.78 -2.93
N VAL A 104 -22.63 12.83 -1.91
CA VAL A 104 -21.50 13.77 -1.79
C VAL A 104 -20.28 13.27 -2.56
N THR A 105 -19.37 14.19 -2.91
CA THR A 105 -18.13 13.88 -3.61
C THR A 105 -17.03 13.41 -2.66
N THR A 106 -17.01 13.97 -1.44
CA THR A 106 -15.97 13.70 -0.43
C THR A 106 -16.56 13.37 0.92
N GLY A 107 -15.81 12.60 1.74
CA GLY A 107 -16.21 12.32 3.12
C GLY A 107 -16.33 13.58 3.98
N ALA A 108 -15.60 14.65 3.66
CA ALA A 108 -15.73 15.93 4.35
C ALA A 108 -17.07 16.63 4.05
N GLU A 109 -17.53 16.61 2.79
CA GLU A 109 -18.85 17.15 2.43
C GLU A 109 -20.00 16.44 3.16
N TRP A 110 -19.81 15.16 3.50
CA TRP A 110 -20.78 14.40 4.27
C TRP A 110 -21.06 15.02 5.64
N MET A 111 -20.09 15.66 6.27
CA MET A 111 -20.28 16.37 7.55
C MET A 111 -21.33 17.47 7.40
N ILE A 112 -21.29 18.24 6.33
CA ILE A 112 -22.28 19.29 6.06
C ILE A 112 -23.65 18.69 5.74
N THR A 113 -23.70 17.63 4.96
CA THR A 113 -24.95 16.92 4.61
C THR A 113 -25.59 16.31 5.88
N ARG A 114 -24.79 15.79 6.80
CA ARG A 114 -25.26 15.13 8.04
C ARG A 114 -25.71 16.11 9.11
N PHE A 115 -24.93 17.18 9.32
CA PHE A 115 -25.09 18.09 10.45
C PHE A 115 -25.62 19.49 10.05
N GLY A 116 -25.92 19.68 8.76
CA GLY A 116 -26.41 20.96 8.22
C GLY A 116 -25.30 21.97 7.97
N SER A 117 -25.69 23.23 7.71
CA SER A 117 -24.76 24.30 7.31
C SER A 117 -24.36 25.24 8.48
N LEU A 118 -24.67 24.86 9.71
CA LEU A 118 -24.33 25.63 10.90
C LEU A 118 -22.81 25.67 11.13
N ARG A 119 -22.39 26.55 12.04
CA ARG A 119 -20.98 26.80 12.34
C ARG A 119 -20.24 25.52 12.76
N ASP A 120 -20.88 24.67 13.56
CA ASP A 120 -20.29 23.42 14.06
C ASP A 120 -20.07 22.40 12.94
N ALA A 121 -21.02 22.28 11.99
CA ALA A 121 -20.86 21.42 10.81
C ALA A 121 -19.73 21.90 9.89
N LYS A 122 -19.56 23.22 9.72
CA LYS A 122 -18.45 23.80 8.96
C LYS A 122 -17.11 23.55 9.65
N LEU A 123 -17.06 23.62 10.97
CA LEU A 123 -15.88 23.33 11.74
C LEU A 123 -15.50 21.84 11.62
N ALA A 124 -16.47 20.93 11.77
CA ALA A 124 -16.28 19.50 11.59
C ALA A 124 -15.78 19.18 10.16
N HIS A 125 -16.37 19.80 9.13
CA HIS A 125 -15.87 19.68 7.75
C HIS A 125 -14.42 20.14 7.62
N ALA A 126 -14.06 21.30 8.17
CA ALA A 126 -12.69 21.81 8.10
C ALA A 126 -11.69 20.88 8.81
N ILE A 127 -12.02 20.33 9.97
CA ILE A 127 -11.19 19.38 10.72
C ILE A 127 -10.96 18.11 9.86
N VAL A 128 -12.01 17.55 9.27
CA VAL A 128 -11.90 16.36 8.41
C VAL A 128 -11.02 16.64 7.20
N VAL A 129 -11.14 17.81 6.57
CA VAL A 129 -10.28 18.20 5.44
C VAL A 129 -8.82 18.29 5.86
N VAL A 130 -8.53 18.98 6.97
CA VAL A 130 -7.15 19.11 7.46
C VAL A 130 -6.55 17.74 7.81
N PHE A 131 -7.31 16.90 8.52
CA PHE A 131 -6.89 15.54 8.85
C PHE A 131 -6.63 14.71 7.59
N ALA A 132 -7.52 14.76 6.60
CA ALA A 132 -7.35 14.06 5.35
C ALA A 132 -6.09 14.51 4.59
N LEU A 133 -5.81 15.82 4.56
CA LEU A 133 -4.60 16.35 3.92
C LEU A 133 -3.33 15.86 4.62
N ILE A 134 -3.28 15.94 5.95
CA ILE A 134 -2.12 15.44 6.72
C ILE A 134 -1.94 13.94 6.51
N SER A 135 -3.02 13.16 6.56
CA SER A 135 -2.97 11.72 6.33
C SER A 135 -2.50 11.38 4.91
N CYS A 136 -3.01 12.07 3.89
CA CYS A 136 -2.56 11.86 2.50
C CYS A 136 -1.07 12.17 2.34
N LEU A 137 -0.58 13.28 2.91
CA LEU A 137 0.84 13.62 2.86
C LEU A 137 1.70 12.56 3.58
N GLY A 138 1.24 12.06 4.73
CA GLY A 138 1.91 11.00 5.48
C GLY A 138 2.00 9.70 4.67
N PHE A 139 0.91 9.25 4.06
CA PHE A 139 0.89 8.05 3.23
C PHE A 139 1.73 8.20 1.95
N LEU A 140 1.69 9.37 1.31
CA LEU A 140 2.54 9.64 0.14
C LEU A 140 4.03 9.61 0.53
N ALA A 141 4.41 10.22 1.65
CA ALA A 141 5.79 10.21 2.12
C ALA A 141 6.26 8.78 2.47
N TYR A 142 5.41 8.01 3.16
CA TYR A 142 5.66 6.61 3.48
C TYR A 142 5.89 5.77 2.22
N GLY A 143 4.96 5.81 1.27
CA GLY A 143 5.04 5.04 0.02
C GLY A 143 6.24 5.44 -0.84
N PHE A 144 6.50 6.74 -0.95
CA PHE A 144 7.61 7.31 -1.68
C PHE A 144 8.98 6.87 -1.12
N ILE A 145 9.18 6.90 0.20
CA ILE A 145 10.44 6.49 0.83
C ILE A 145 10.64 4.97 0.68
N GLY A 146 9.58 4.18 0.92
CA GLY A 146 9.64 2.73 0.79
C GLY A 146 9.95 2.27 -0.63
N LEU A 147 9.26 2.85 -1.61
CA LEU A 147 9.50 2.59 -3.03
C LEU A 147 10.94 2.96 -3.44
N GLY A 148 11.41 4.14 -3.02
CA GLY A 148 12.76 4.59 -3.34
C GLY A 148 13.84 3.66 -2.81
N LYS A 149 13.75 3.24 -1.55
CA LYS A 149 14.68 2.28 -0.94
C LYS A 149 14.64 0.91 -1.62
N PHE A 150 13.44 0.45 -2.01
CA PHE A 150 13.30 -0.81 -2.72
C PHE A 150 13.94 -0.76 -4.10
N ILE A 151 13.74 0.31 -4.85
CA ILE A 151 14.32 0.49 -6.19
C ILE A 151 15.84 0.55 -6.12
N GLU A 152 16.42 1.22 -5.11
CA GLU A 152 17.87 1.33 -4.93
C GLU A 152 18.54 -0.04 -4.80
N ILE A 153 17.87 -1.04 -4.21
CA ILE A 153 18.38 -2.41 -4.10
C ILE A 153 18.56 -3.08 -5.47
N PHE A 154 17.62 -2.83 -6.40
CA PHE A 154 17.61 -3.46 -7.73
C PHE A 154 18.30 -2.65 -8.81
N ILE A 155 18.32 -1.33 -8.65
CA ILE A 155 18.95 -0.37 -9.56
C ILE A 155 20.01 0.42 -8.78
N PRO A 156 21.24 -0.12 -8.62
CA PRO A 156 22.32 0.55 -7.92
C PRO A 156 22.63 1.91 -8.52
N TRP A 157 22.88 2.89 -7.68
CA TRP A 157 23.15 4.26 -8.10
C TRP A 157 24.30 4.40 -9.09
N GLU A 158 25.35 3.56 -8.97
CA GLU A 158 26.51 3.56 -9.87
C GLU A 158 26.12 3.34 -11.34
N THR A 159 25.02 2.60 -11.57
CA THR A 159 24.51 2.34 -12.93
C THR A 159 23.80 3.56 -13.50
N VAL A 160 23.06 4.29 -12.69
CA VAL A 160 22.20 5.41 -13.10
C VAL A 160 22.97 6.74 -13.08
N SER A 161 23.94 6.89 -12.18
CA SER A 161 24.73 8.12 -12.01
C SER A 161 25.40 8.59 -13.30
N ARG A 162 25.72 7.68 -14.22
CA ARG A 162 26.29 8.01 -15.54
C ARG A 162 25.37 8.82 -16.45
N PHE A 163 24.06 8.74 -16.22
CA PHE A 163 23.03 9.42 -16.99
C PHE A 163 22.50 10.68 -16.31
N VAL A 164 22.87 10.91 -15.03
CA VAL A 164 22.42 12.03 -14.23
C VAL A 164 23.50 13.12 -14.22
N PRO A 165 23.23 14.36 -14.71
CA PRO A 165 24.25 15.39 -14.89
C PRO A 165 24.62 16.14 -13.59
N PHE A 166 24.04 15.76 -12.44
CA PHE A 166 24.28 16.40 -11.15
C PHE A 166 24.65 15.39 -10.07
N TYR A 167 25.41 15.87 -9.08
CA TYR A 167 25.80 15.04 -7.94
C TYR A 167 24.64 14.85 -6.98
N VAL A 168 24.36 13.60 -6.62
CA VAL A 168 23.39 13.22 -5.61
C VAL A 168 24.14 12.57 -4.44
N ARG A 169 23.89 13.05 -3.22
CA ARG A 169 24.47 12.44 -2.02
C ARG A 169 23.90 11.03 -1.84
N PRO A 170 24.70 10.04 -1.42
CA PRO A 170 24.24 8.65 -1.24
C PRO A 170 22.98 8.53 -0.40
N GLU A 171 22.84 9.31 0.66
CA GLU A 171 21.66 9.37 1.54
C GLU A 171 20.36 9.81 0.83
N ASN A 172 20.47 10.51 -0.29
CA ASN A 172 19.34 11.05 -1.05
C ASN A 172 18.99 10.25 -2.31
N VAL A 173 19.71 9.19 -2.61
CA VAL A 173 19.46 8.36 -3.80
C VAL A 173 18.08 7.72 -3.77
N ALA A 174 17.70 7.11 -2.64
CA ALA A 174 16.36 6.55 -2.45
C ALA A 174 15.26 7.61 -2.64
N HIS A 175 15.48 8.84 -2.15
CA HIS A 175 14.53 9.93 -2.31
C HIS A 175 14.39 10.34 -3.78
N LEU A 176 15.49 10.39 -4.54
CA LEU A 176 15.44 10.69 -5.97
C LEU A 176 14.62 9.65 -6.74
N TYR A 177 14.85 8.36 -6.49
CA TYR A 177 14.06 7.29 -7.09
C TYR A 177 12.58 7.42 -6.72
N GLY A 178 12.26 7.65 -5.45
CA GLY A 178 10.90 7.88 -5.00
C GLY A 178 10.23 9.04 -5.73
N ILE A 179 10.92 10.19 -5.89
CA ILE A 179 10.40 11.36 -6.63
C ILE A 179 10.07 10.99 -8.07
N VAL A 180 11.00 10.37 -8.79
CA VAL A 180 10.83 10.04 -10.21
C VAL A 180 9.62 9.13 -10.43
N PHE A 181 9.50 8.05 -9.64
CA PHE A 181 8.38 7.12 -9.78
C PHE A 181 7.06 7.70 -9.29
N THR A 182 7.07 8.54 -8.24
CA THR A 182 5.87 9.24 -7.79
C THR A 182 5.39 10.25 -8.82
N LEU A 183 6.29 11.02 -9.44
CA LEU A 183 5.93 11.93 -10.54
C LEU A 183 5.34 11.18 -11.73
N PHE A 184 5.88 10.01 -12.06
CA PHE A 184 5.31 9.14 -13.09
C PHE A 184 3.89 8.69 -12.71
N ALA A 185 3.67 8.28 -11.46
CA ALA A 185 2.34 7.89 -10.98
C ALA A 185 1.34 9.05 -11.03
N VAL A 186 1.74 10.24 -10.62
CA VAL A 186 0.93 11.46 -10.73
C VAL A 186 0.58 11.75 -12.19
N PHE A 187 1.55 11.61 -13.09
CA PHE A 187 1.37 11.87 -14.51
C PHE A 187 0.25 11.02 -15.13
N TYR A 188 0.30 9.69 -15.00
CA TYR A 188 -0.74 8.85 -15.59
C TYR A 188 -2.11 9.00 -14.90
N THR A 189 -2.11 9.26 -13.58
CA THR A 189 -3.32 9.52 -12.80
C THR A 189 -4.04 10.80 -13.27
N VAL A 190 -3.29 11.87 -13.48
CA VAL A 190 -3.84 13.15 -13.95
C VAL A 190 -4.41 13.02 -15.38
N ILE A 191 -3.79 12.22 -16.24
CA ILE A 191 -4.28 12.03 -17.61
C ILE A 191 -5.64 11.34 -17.66
N GLY A 192 -5.85 10.30 -16.88
CA GLY A 192 -6.99 9.40 -17.02
C GLY A 192 -8.01 9.45 -15.88
N GLY A 193 -7.74 10.15 -14.78
CA GLY A 193 -8.64 10.24 -13.62
C GLY A 193 -8.97 8.88 -13.01
N MET A 194 -10.10 8.82 -12.27
CA MET A 194 -10.53 7.61 -11.53
C MET A 194 -10.65 6.36 -12.40
N ILE A 195 -11.13 6.48 -13.63
CA ILE A 195 -11.33 5.32 -14.52
C ILE A 195 -9.97 4.70 -14.88
N SER A 196 -8.94 5.54 -15.13
CA SER A 196 -7.60 5.06 -15.44
C SER A 196 -6.98 4.33 -14.26
N ILE A 197 -7.13 4.88 -13.06
CA ILE A 197 -6.62 4.27 -11.83
C ILE A 197 -7.23 2.87 -11.66
N VAL A 198 -8.54 2.74 -11.73
CA VAL A 198 -9.23 1.45 -11.53
C VAL A 198 -8.77 0.39 -12.55
N TRP A 199 -8.56 0.75 -13.80
CA TRP A 199 -8.05 -0.19 -14.80
C TRP A 199 -6.56 -0.53 -14.61
N ALA A 200 -5.75 0.44 -14.24
CA ALA A 200 -4.34 0.18 -13.90
C ALA A 200 -4.23 -0.74 -12.67
N ASP A 201 -5.05 -0.50 -11.65
CA ASP A 201 -5.11 -1.32 -10.44
C ASP A 201 -5.54 -2.76 -10.73
N LEU A 202 -6.46 -2.97 -11.68
CA LEU A 202 -6.85 -4.32 -12.10
C LEU A 202 -5.67 -5.09 -12.71
N VAL A 203 -4.92 -4.46 -13.62
CA VAL A 203 -3.73 -5.07 -14.22
C VAL A 203 -2.69 -5.37 -13.14
N GLN A 204 -2.46 -4.43 -12.25
CA GLN A 204 -1.55 -4.55 -11.14
C GLN A 204 -1.95 -5.69 -10.20
N TYR A 205 -3.22 -5.80 -9.85
CA TYR A 205 -3.75 -6.87 -8.99
C TYR A 205 -3.49 -8.25 -9.58
N ILE A 206 -3.70 -8.43 -10.89
CA ILE A 206 -3.43 -9.69 -11.59
C ILE A 206 -1.93 -10.05 -11.50
N ILE A 207 -1.06 -9.08 -11.81
CA ILE A 207 0.39 -9.28 -11.75
C ILE A 207 0.84 -9.65 -10.33
N MET A 208 0.36 -8.92 -9.32
CA MET A 208 0.69 -9.19 -7.92
C MET A 208 0.22 -10.57 -7.46
N THR A 209 -1.00 -10.95 -7.82
CA THR A 209 -1.56 -12.26 -7.46
C THR A 209 -0.75 -13.40 -8.07
N VAL A 210 -0.45 -13.31 -9.35
CA VAL A 210 0.38 -14.32 -10.04
C VAL A 210 1.78 -14.38 -9.42
N SER A 211 2.41 -13.23 -9.17
CA SER A 211 3.74 -13.15 -8.56
C SER A 211 3.73 -13.74 -7.16
N ALA A 212 2.73 -13.44 -6.34
CA ALA A 212 2.60 -13.99 -4.98
C ALA A 212 2.47 -15.53 -4.99
N ILE A 213 1.67 -16.07 -5.91
CA ILE A 213 1.54 -17.53 -6.06
C ILE A 213 2.87 -18.17 -6.48
N VAL A 214 3.56 -17.58 -7.47
CA VAL A 214 4.85 -18.09 -7.96
C VAL A 214 5.90 -18.07 -6.86
N ILE A 215 6.02 -16.94 -6.14
CA ILE A 215 6.95 -16.81 -4.99
C ILE A 215 6.61 -17.83 -3.91
N GLY A 216 5.31 -18.01 -3.58
CA GLY A 216 4.86 -19.00 -2.61
C GLY A 216 5.24 -20.43 -3.01
N VAL A 217 5.05 -20.79 -4.28
CA VAL A 217 5.44 -22.12 -4.80
C VAL A 217 6.95 -22.33 -4.74
N ILE A 218 7.75 -21.33 -5.11
CA ILE A 218 9.21 -21.38 -5.03
C ILE A 218 9.65 -21.55 -3.58
N ALA A 219 9.13 -20.71 -2.67
CA ALA A 219 9.44 -20.78 -1.25
C ALA A 219 9.12 -22.15 -0.63
N MET A 220 7.95 -22.73 -0.96
CA MET A 220 7.56 -24.05 -0.49
C MET A 220 8.49 -25.16 -1.02
N ARG A 221 8.97 -25.02 -2.26
CA ARG A 221 9.94 -25.98 -2.83
C ARG A 221 11.30 -25.90 -2.15
N GLU A 222 11.80 -24.69 -1.94
CA GLU A 222 13.10 -24.47 -1.29
C GLU A 222 13.11 -24.89 0.19
N LEU A 223 11.95 -24.76 0.87
CA LEU A 223 11.77 -25.18 2.26
C LEU A 223 11.53 -26.69 2.38
N ALA A 224 11.20 -27.40 1.30
CA ALA A 224 10.96 -28.83 1.34
C ALA A 224 12.23 -29.59 1.73
N GLY A 225 12.22 -30.21 2.92
CA GLY A 225 13.34 -30.95 3.48
C GLY A 225 14.34 -30.12 4.26
N THR A 226 14.10 -28.82 4.44
CA THR A 226 14.92 -27.93 5.26
C THR A 226 14.27 -27.75 6.63
N THR A 227 15.00 -27.96 7.71
CA THR A 227 14.57 -27.60 9.06
C THR A 227 14.89 -26.14 9.32
N LEU A 228 13.85 -25.34 9.59
CA LEU A 228 14.05 -23.94 9.98
C LEU A 228 14.56 -23.89 11.41
N ASN A 229 15.66 -23.16 11.64
CA ASN A 229 16.15 -22.86 12.98
C ASN A 229 15.39 -21.63 13.51
N VAL A 230 14.23 -21.89 14.13
CA VAL A 230 13.31 -20.87 14.67
C VAL A 230 12.93 -21.23 16.11
N PRO A 231 12.57 -20.26 16.94
CA PRO A 231 12.23 -20.51 18.34
C PRO A 231 10.96 -21.35 18.51
N ASP A 232 10.86 -21.99 19.66
CA ASP A 232 9.68 -22.73 20.05
C ASP A 232 8.42 -21.83 20.01
N GLY A 233 7.36 -22.36 19.43
CA GLY A 233 6.09 -21.61 19.25
C GLY A 233 6.06 -20.67 18.03
N TRP A 234 7.09 -20.63 17.20
CA TRP A 234 7.09 -19.83 15.96
C TRP A 234 5.97 -20.22 14.99
N PHE A 235 5.64 -21.50 14.91
CA PHE A 235 4.53 -22.03 14.12
C PHE A 235 3.17 -22.00 14.83
N ASN A 236 3.12 -21.52 16.08
CA ASN A 236 1.87 -21.43 16.82
C ASN A 236 1.11 -20.17 16.43
N PRO A 237 -0.11 -20.25 15.86
CA PRO A 237 -0.88 -19.08 15.47
C PRO A 237 -1.57 -18.37 16.64
N LEU A 238 -1.59 -18.95 17.84
CA LEU A 238 -2.28 -18.37 18.99
C LEU A 238 -1.55 -17.12 19.48
N PHE A 239 -2.21 -15.97 19.44
CA PHE A 239 -1.63 -14.67 19.77
C PHE A 239 -1.24 -14.52 21.24
N GLY A 240 -2.11 -15.00 22.17
CA GLY A 240 -1.91 -14.76 23.59
C GLY A 240 -2.11 -13.28 23.99
N TRP A 241 -1.49 -12.88 25.11
CA TRP A 241 -1.53 -11.49 25.58
C TRP A 241 -0.43 -10.61 24.97
N LYS A 242 0.71 -11.21 24.64
CA LYS A 242 1.87 -10.55 24.03
C LYS A 242 2.34 -11.33 22.83
N LEU A 243 2.90 -10.62 21.87
CA LEU A 243 3.73 -11.18 20.82
C LEU A 243 5.15 -11.30 21.35
N ASP A 244 5.43 -12.43 21.96
CA ASP A 244 6.76 -12.76 22.46
C ASP A 244 7.21 -14.10 21.90
N LEU A 245 8.45 -14.16 21.50
CA LEU A 245 9.19 -15.36 21.16
C LEU A 245 10.61 -15.21 21.69
N ASP A 246 11.20 -16.27 22.16
CA ASP A 246 12.57 -16.26 22.67
C ASP A 246 13.54 -16.76 21.61
N TRP A 247 14.31 -15.83 21.05
CA TRP A 247 15.34 -16.09 20.05
C TRP A 247 16.73 -16.35 20.64
N THR A 248 16.85 -16.51 21.96
CA THR A 248 18.12 -16.72 22.65
C THR A 248 18.84 -17.96 22.10
N GLY A 249 20.09 -17.78 21.72
CA GLY A 249 20.90 -18.84 21.11
C GLY A 249 20.63 -19.12 19.63
N ILE A 250 19.71 -18.39 19.00
CA ILE A 250 19.44 -18.43 17.56
C ILE A 250 19.89 -17.11 16.92
N ILE A 251 19.23 -16.00 17.27
CA ILE A 251 19.57 -14.63 16.84
C ILE A 251 19.22 -13.68 18.01
N ASP A 252 20.15 -13.40 18.87
CA ASP A 252 19.91 -12.65 20.11
C ASP A 252 19.43 -11.20 19.87
N GLU A 253 19.84 -10.56 18.77
CA GLU A 253 19.43 -9.20 18.39
C GLU A 253 17.90 -9.09 18.15
N VAL A 254 17.25 -10.18 17.77
CA VAL A 254 15.79 -10.19 17.57
C VAL A 254 15.05 -10.00 18.90
N ASN A 255 15.59 -10.47 20.02
CA ASN A 255 15.00 -10.28 21.34
C ASN A 255 14.96 -8.79 21.75
N GLU A 256 15.97 -8.01 21.35
CA GLU A 256 16.00 -6.57 21.61
C GLU A 256 14.90 -5.87 20.78
N LYS A 257 14.73 -6.28 19.54
CA LYS A 257 13.65 -5.78 18.68
C LYS A 257 12.28 -6.10 19.29
N ILE A 258 12.02 -7.32 19.72
CA ILE A 258 10.75 -7.74 20.37
C ILE A 258 10.46 -6.87 21.60
N ARG A 259 11.48 -6.59 22.42
CA ARG A 259 11.33 -5.70 23.59
C ARG A 259 10.98 -4.28 23.18
N THR A 260 11.60 -3.77 22.14
CA THR A 260 11.38 -2.41 21.64
C THR A 260 10.02 -2.27 20.98
N ASP A 261 9.60 -3.25 20.19
CA ASP A 261 8.30 -3.24 19.51
C ASP A 261 7.12 -3.32 20.51
N GLY A 262 7.27 -4.12 21.56
CA GLY A 262 6.31 -4.20 22.68
C GLY A 262 4.88 -4.59 22.29
N TYR A 263 4.69 -5.35 21.20
CA TYR A 263 3.36 -5.74 20.72
C TYR A 263 2.62 -6.57 21.76
N SER A 264 1.44 -6.12 22.12
CA SER A 264 0.50 -6.79 23.01
C SER A 264 -0.91 -6.66 22.46
N LEU A 265 -1.83 -7.47 22.98
CA LEU A 265 -3.24 -7.34 22.63
C LEU A 265 -3.75 -5.92 22.84
N PHE A 266 -3.31 -5.27 23.94
CA PHE A 266 -3.67 -3.88 24.23
C PHE A 266 -3.09 -2.88 23.21
N THR A 267 -1.80 -2.96 22.87
CA THR A 267 -1.15 -2.03 21.93
C THR A 267 -1.57 -2.20 20.47
N ILE A 268 -2.26 -3.30 20.15
CA ILE A 268 -2.82 -3.53 18.81
C ILE A 268 -4.23 -2.96 18.68
N PHE A 269 -5.00 -2.96 19.78
CA PHE A 269 -6.38 -2.45 19.76
C PHE A 269 -6.50 -0.97 20.13
N PHE A 270 -5.54 -0.42 20.87
CA PHE A 270 -5.52 0.94 21.38
C PHE A 270 -4.22 1.67 21.03
#